data_a8812abb5ace3e478e14d70b7935dac8
#
_entry.id   a8812abb5ace3e478e14d70b7935dac8
#
_cell.length_a   1.000
_cell.length_b   1.000
_cell.length_c   1.000
_cell.angle_alpha   90.00
_cell.angle_beta   90.00
_cell.angle_gamma   90.00
#
_symmetry.space_group_name_H-M   'P 1'
#
loop_
_entity.id
_entity.type
_entity.pdbx_description
1 polymer ?
#
loop_
_entity_poly.entity_id
_entity_poly.type
_entity_poly.pdbx_seq_one_letter_code
_entity_poly.pdbx_strand_id
1 'polypeptide(L)'
;MTTPLKKIVIVGGGAGGLELATQLGKKLGRGKKAKITLVDRNHSHLWKPLLHEVATGSLDEGVDALSYLAHARNHHFQFQLGSVVDINRENKTITLAELRDDKGELLVPERKLAYDTLVMALGSTSNDFNTPGVKEHCIFLDNPHQARRFHQEMLNLFLKYTNNMGANGKVNIAIVGGGATGVELSAELHNAVKQLHSYGYKGLTNEALNVTLVEAGERILPALPPRISGAAHNELTKLGVRVLTQTMVTSADEGGLHTKDGEYIQADLMVWAAGIKAPDFMKDIGGLETNRINQLVTEPTLQTTRDPDIFAIGDCASCARPEGGFVPPRAQAAHQMASLVLHNILAQMKGK
;
A
#
# COMPACT_ATOMS: atom_id res chain seq x y z
N MET A 1 1.66 -38.43 24.24
CA MET A 1 1.76 -36.95 24.27
C MET A 1 1.61 -36.44 22.85
N THR A 2 0.60 -35.63 22.55
CA THR A 2 0.42 -35.05 21.22
C THR A 2 1.48 -33.96 21.01
N THR A 3 2.31 -34.10 20.00
CA THR A 3 3.28 -33.07 19.62
C THR A 3 2.53 -31.75 19.42
N PRO A 4 2.97 -30.64 20.02
CA PRO A 4 2.31 -29.36 19.84
C PRO A 4 2.31 -28.94 18.36
N LEU A 5 1.19 -28.38 17.90
CA LEU A 5 1.05 -27.94 16.51
C LEU A 5 2.05 -26.83 16.20
N LYS A 6 2.74 -26.93 15.07
CA LYS A 6 3.63 -25.87 14.57
C LYS A 6 2.83 -24.58 14.35
N LYS A 7 3.30 -23.47 14.91
CA LYS A 7 2.68 -22.16 14.83
C LYS A 7 3.28 -21.38 13.67
N ILE A 8 2.50 -21.09 12.65
CA ILE A 8 2.91 -20.26 11.50
C ILE A 8 2.15 -18.96 11.60
N VAL A 9 2.87 -17.86 11.76
CA VAL A 9 2.30 -16.53 11.88
C VAL A 9 2.65 -15.72 10.62
N ILE A 10 1.65 -15.12 10.00
CA ILE A 10 1.78 -14.26 8.83
C ILE A 10 1.34 -12.86 9.24
N VAL A 11 2.20 -11.86 9.04
CA VAL A 11 1.95 -10.46 9.40
C VAL A 11 1.74 -9.64 8.14
N GLY A 12 0.54 -9.12 7.97
CA GLY A 12 0.10 -8.38 6.80
C GLY A 12 -0.79 -9.21 5.88
N GLY A 13 -2.05 -8.80 5.76
CA GLY A 13 -3.08 -9.43 4.94
C GLY A 13 -3.17 -8.87 3.52
N GLY A 14 -2.09 -8.27 3.00
CA GLY A 14 -2.02 -7.83 1.60
C GLY A 14 -2.00 -9.00 0.60
N ALA A 15 -1.72 -8.71 -0.68
CA ALA A 15 -1.76 -9.67 -1.78
C ALA A 15 -1.04 -11.01 -1.48
N GLY A 16 0.22 -10.95 -1.02
CA GLY A 16 0.99 -12.16 -0.74
C GLY A 16 0.59 -12.84 0.57
N GLY A 17 0.38 -12.05 1.64
CA GLY A 17 0.10 -12.60 2.97
C GLY A 17 -1.24 -13.31 3.07
N LEU A 18 -2.31 -12.73 2.50
CA LEU A 18 -3.64 -13.34 2.48
C LEU A 18 -3.66 -14.60 1.63
N GLU A 19 -3.00 -14.59 0.46
CA GLU A 19 -2.88 -15.78 -0.36
C GLU A 19 -2.14 -16.90 0.37
N LEU A 20 -0.99 -16.58 0.98
CA LEU A 20 -0.21 -17.57 1.74
C LEU A 20 -1.01 -18.14 2.90
N ALA A 21 -1.72 -17.31 3.67
CA ALA A 21 -2.59 -17.75 4.76
C ALA A 21 -3.68 -18.70 4.26
N THR A 22 -4.30 -18.37 3.14
CA THR A 22 -5.34 -19.18 2.48
C THR A 22 -4.80 -20.55 2.06
N GLN A 23 -3.64 -20.57 1.40
CA GLN A 23 -3.02 -21.81 0.91
C GLN A 23 -2.53 -22.71 2.06
N LEU A 24 -1.88 -22.13 3.07
CA LEU A 24 -1.43 -22.84 4.26
C LEU A 24 -2.63 -23.38 5.07
N GLY A 25 -3.67 -22.56 5.22
CA GLY A 25 -4.90 -22.99 5.90
C GLY A 25 -5.54 -24.20 5.24
N LYS A 26 -5.66 -24.21 3.91
CA LYS A 26 -6.17 -25.35 3.13
C LYS A 26 -5.31 -26.62 3.29
N LYS A 27 -3.96 -26.46 3.24
CA LYS A 27 -3.03 -27.62 3.23
C LYS A 27 -2.73 -28.16 4.63
N LEU A 28 -2.61 -27.30 5.63
CA LEU A 28 -2.16 -27.64 6.97
C LEU A 28 -3.23 -27.40 8.05
N GLY A 29 -3.97 -26.29 7.96
CA GLY A 29 -4.98 -25.92 8.95
C GLY A 29 -6.17 -26.87 8.96
N ARG A 30 -6.73 -27.21 7.79
CA ARG A 30 -7.85 -28.15 7.64
C ARG A 30 -7.56 -29.52 8.27
N GLY A 31 -6.34 -29.99 8.11
CA GLY A 31 -5.90 -31.28 8.67
C GLY A 31 -5.33 -31.20 10.08
N LYS A 32 -5.41 -30.03 10.75
CA LYS A 32 -4.81 -29.75 12.07
C LYS A 32 -3.33 -30.17 12.16
N LYS A 33 -2.56 -29.94 11.08
CA LYS A 33 -1.12 -30.21 11.03
C LYS A 33 -0.29 -29.03 11.51
N ALA A 34 -0.82 -27.81 11.41
CA ALA A 34 -0.24 -26.60 11.94
C ALA A 34 -1.35 -25.60 12.33
N LYS A 35 -1.02 -24.66 13.21
CA LYS A 35 -1.83 -23.50 13.54
C LYS A 35 -1.37 -22.33 12.68
N ILE A 36 -2.23 -21.85 11.77
CA ILE A 36 -1.95 -20.73 10.89
C ILE A 36 -2.66 -19.48 11.45
N THR A 37 -1.94 -18.39 11.63
CA THR A 37 -2.51 -17.14 12.12
C THR A 37 -2.11 -16.00 11.19
N LEU A 38 -3.09 -15.29 10.63
CA LEU A 38 -2.91 -14.04 9.91
C LEU A 38 -3.11 -12.88 10.89
N VAL A 39 -2.17 -11.95 10.93
CA VAL A 39 -2.24 -10.71 11.70
C VAL A 39 -2.34 -9.53 10.73
N ASP A 40 -3.33 -8.67 10.90
CA ASP A 40 -3.41 -7.41 10.16
C ASP A 40 -4.03 -6.32 11.06
N ARG A 41 -3.70 -5.06 10.78
CA ARG A 41 -4.24 -3.90 11.49
C ARG A 41 -5.67 -3.53 11.07
N ASN A 42 -6.12 -4.04 9.92
CA ASN A 42 -7.45 -3.83 9.37
C ASN A 42 -8.33 -5.07 9.55
N HIS A 43 -9.64 -4.89 9.57
CA HIS A 43 -10.61 -5.99 9.65
C HIS A 43 -10.86 -6.69 8.31
N SER A 44 -10.53 -6.01 7.22
CA SER A 44 -10.82 -6.44 5.85
C SER A 44 -9.65 -6.18 4.92
N HIS A 45 -9.61 -6.98 3.86
CA HIS A 45 -8.71 -6.80 2.74
C HIS A 45 -9.36 -5.93 1.68
N LEU A 46 -8.72 -4.83 1.36
CA LEU A 46 -8.97 -4.07 0.15
C LEU A 46 -7.75 -4.21 -0.76
N TRP A 47 -7.98 -4.46 -2.03
CA TRP A 47 -6.91 -4.58 -3.01
C TRP A 47 -6.21 -3.22 -3.19
N LYS A 48 -5.01 -3.07 -2.63
CA LYS A 48 -4.26 -1.79 -2.61
C LYS A 48 -4.15 -1.10 -3.97
N PRO A 49 -3.96 -1.79 -5.10
CA PRO A 49 -3.98 -1.16 -6.42
C PRO A 49 -5.27 -0.39 -6.76
N LEU A 50 -6.40 -0.70 -6.12
CA LEU A 50 -7.69 -0.01 -6.34
C LEU A 50 -7.94 1.18 -5.41
N LEU A 51 -6.95 1.60 -4.61
CA LEU A 51 -7.13 2.75 -3.70
C LEU A 51 -7.44 4.06 -4.44
N HIS A 52 -7.00 4.21 -5.68
CA HIS A 52 -7.36 5.35 -6.51
C HIS A 52 -8.86 5.38 -6.86
N GLU A 53 -9.50 4.21 -7.01
CA GLU A 53 -10.94 4.11 -7.24
C GLU A 53 -11.74 4.45 -5.97
N VAL A 54 -11.26 4.05 -4.80
CA VAL A 54 -11.83 4.49 -3.51
C VAL A 54 -11.69 6.01 -3.35
N ALA A 55 -10.52 6.56 -3.70
CA ALA A 55 -10.24 7.98 -3.62
C ALA A 55 -11.16 8.81 -4.52
N THR A 56 -11.53 8.30 -5.67
CA THR A 56 -12.45 8.98 -6.60
C THR A 56 -13.93 8.63 -6.38
N GLY A 57 -14.22 7.61 -5.55
CA GLY A 57 -15.59 7.17 -5.26
C GLY A 57 -16.16 6.19 -6.26
N SER A 58 -15.35 5.65 -7.18
CA SER A 58 -15.76 4.63 -8.15
C SER A 58 -15.92 3.25 -7.50
N LEU A 59 -15.28 3.04 -6.33
CA LEU A 59 -15.32 1.80 -5.57
C LEU A 59 -15.74 2.07 -4.11
N ASP A 60 -16.68 1.27 -3.59
CA ASP A 60 -17.16 1.33 -2.21
C ASP A 60 -16.46 0.26 -1.36
N GLU A 61 -15.58 0.70 -0.45
CA GLU A 61 -14.89 -0.20 0.47
C GLU A 61 -15.86 -1.05 1.31
N GLY A 62 -17.01 -0.51 1.69
CA GLY A 62 -18.00 -1.23 2.50
C GLY A 62 -18.59 -2.45 1.80
N VAL A 63 -18.62 -2.45 0.47
CA VAL A 63 -19.15 -3.52 -0.38
C VAL A 63 -18.02 -4.41 -0.91
N ASP A 64 -16.92 -3.82 -1.32
CA ASP A 64 -15.88 -4.49 -2.11
C ASP A 64 -14.75 -5.08 -1.27
N ALA A 65 -14.68 -4.77 0.04
CA ALA A 65 -13.65 -5.29 0.91
C ALA A 65 -13.96 -6.71 1.43
N LEU A 66 -12.96 -7.58 1.39
CA LEU A 66 -13.06 -8.95 1.88
C LEU A 66 -12.82 -9.02 3.40
N SER A 67 -13.80 -9.49 4.18
CA SER A 67 -13.63 -9.70 5.61
C SER A 67 -12.60 -10.79 5.94
N TYR A 68 -11.55 -10.45 6.68
CA TYR A 68 -10.55 -11.43 7.12
C TYR A 68 -11.13 -12.51 8.02
N LEU A 69 -12.06 -12.19 8.93
CA LEU A 69 -12.70 -13.18 9.82
C LEU A 69 -13.49 -14.21 9.03
N ALA A 70 -14.33 -13.76 8.08
CA ALA A 70 -15.11 -14.67 7.25
C ALA A 70 -14.22 -15.54 6.36
N HIS A 71 -13.19 -14.93 5.75
CA HIS A 71 -12.24 -15.63 4.90
C HIS A 71 -11.41 -16.67 5.69
N ALA A 72 -10.94 -16.30 6.88
CA ALA A 72 -10.20 -17.18 7.77
C ALA A 72 -10.98 -18.44 8.15
N ARG A 73 -12.26 -18.27 8.52
CA ARG A 73 -13.16 -19.39 8.82
C ARG A 73 -13.29 -20.36 7.63
N ASN A 74 -13.51 -19.82 6.45
CA ASN A 74 -13.73 -20.61 5.23
C ASN A 74 -12.46 -21.34 4.76
N HIS A 75 -11.28 -20.83 5.13
CA HIS A 75 -10.01 -21.35 4.67
C HIS A 75 -9.12 -21.95 5.77
N HIS A 76 -9.68 -22.22 6.97
CA HIS A 76 -9.05 -22.97 8.06
C HIS A 76 -7.76 -22.34 8.61
N PHE A 77 -7.72 -21.01 8.70
CA PHE A 77 -6.71 -20.27 9.44
C PHE A 77 -7.38 -19.34 10.48
N GLN A 78 -6.60 -18.73 11.35
CA GLN A 78 -7.08 -17.80 12.36
C GLN A 78 -6.71 -16.38 11.93
N PHE A 79 -7.56 -15.41 12.24
CA PHE A 79 -7.27 -14.00 12.08
C PHE A 79 -7.11 -13.34 13.45
N GLN A 80 -6.11 -12.47 13.58
CA GLN A 80 -5.93 -11.59 14.73
C GLN A 80 -5.76 -10.14 14.27
N LEU A 81 -6.66 -9.28 14.74
CA LEU A 81 -6.54 -7.84 14.57
C LEU A 81 -5.37 -7.33 15.42
N GLY A 82 -4.46 -6.57 14.83
CA GLY A 82 -3.36 -5.93 15.55
C GLY A 82 -2.25 -5.45 14.66
N SER A 83 -1.49 -4.48 15.18
CA SER A 83 -0.27 -3.96 14.56
C SER A 83 0.95 -4.55 15.24
N VAL A 84 1.84 -5.17 14.47
CA VAL A 84 3.14 -5.63 14.99
C VAL A 84 4.02 -4.41 15.23
N VAL A 85 4.68 -4.38 16.37
CA VAL A 85 5.61 -3.31 16.77
C VAL A 85 7.01 -3.82 17.08
N ASP A 86 7.16 -5.11 17.39
CA ASP A 86 8.47 -5.70 17.70
C ASP A 86 8.49 -7.21 17.42
N ILE A 87 9.70 -7.75 17.22
CA ILE A 87 10.02 -9.17 17.06
C ILE A 87 11.11 -9.56 18.05
N ASN A 88 10.80 -10.51 18.93
CA ASN A 88 11.81 -11.16 19.78
C ASN A 88 12.17 -12.52 19.19
N ARG A 89 13.33 -12.61 18.54
CA ARG A 89 13.79 -13.83 17.84
C ARG A 89 14.20 -14.95 18.79
N GLU A 90 14.80 -14.62 19.93
CA GLU A 90 15.21 -15.62 20.93
C GLU A 90 14.01 -16.37 21.49
N ASN A 91 12.96 -15.65 21.86
CA ASN A 91 11.73 -16.21 22.40
C ASN A 91 10.72 -16.59 21.33
N LYS A 92 11.02 -16.37 20.06
CA LYS A 92 10.11 -16.56 18.90
C LYS A 92 8.73 -15.96 19.14
N THR A 93 8.67 -14.68 19.47
CA THR A 93 7.42 -13.94 19.68
C THR A 93 7.43 -12.64 18.90
N ILE A 94 6.24 -12.25 18.43
CA ILE A 94 5.96 -10.88 17.98
C ILE A 94 5.16 -10.15 19.04
N THR A 95 5.37 -8.85 19.15
CA THR A 95 4.58 -7.96 20.01
C THR A 95 3.54 -7.24 19.15
N LEU A 96 2.27 -7.35 19.54
CA LEU A 96 1.16 -6.61 18.96
C LEU A 96 0.83 -5.43 19.86
N ALA A 97 0.78 -4.24 19.27
CA ALA A 97 0.40 -3.01 19.98
C ALA A 97 -0.97 -3.13 20.65
N GLU A 98 -1.19 -2.30 21.65
CA GLU A 98 -2.52 -2.11 22.21
C GLU A 98 -3.51 -1.63 21.15
N LEU A 99 -4.77 -1.97 21.30
CA LEU A 99 -5.86 -1.46 20.47
C LEU A 99 -6.72 -0.51 21.29
N ARG A 100 -6.99 0.65 20.73
CA ARG A 100 -7.88 1.67 21.29
C ARG A 100 -9.03 1.95 20.33
N ASP A 101 -10.16 2.37 20.87
CA ASP A 101 -11.28 2.87 20.07
C ASP A 101 -11.04 4.33 19.61
N ASP A 102 -12.00 4.88 18.87
CA ASP A 102 -11.95 6.26 18.36
C ASP A 102 -11.98 7.32 19.49
N LYS A 103 -12.36 6.93 20.71
CA LYS A 103 -12.36 7.79 21.91
C LYS A 103 -11.06 7.67 22.71
N GLY A 104 -10.15 6.79 22.29
CA GLY A 104 -8.90 6.50 22.95
C GLY A 104 -9.02 5.50 24.12
N GLU A 105 -10.18 4.86 24.32
CA GLU A 105 -10.35 3.82 25.35
C GLU A 105 -9.62 2.53 24.97
N LEU A 106 -8.97 1.91 25.93
CA LEU A 106 -8.23 0.67 25.73
C LEU A 106 -9.20 -0.51 25.50
N LEU A 107 -9.20 -1.07 24.30
CA LEU A 107 -9.97 -2.25 23.95
C LEU A 107 -9.21 -3.55 24.20
N VAL A 108 -7.94 -3.57 23.81
CA VAL A 108 -7.05 -4.75 23.98
C VAL A 108 -5.66 -4.25 24.37
N PRO A 109 -5.07 -4.76 25.47
CA PRO A 109 -3.72 -4.38 25.86
C PRO A 109 -2.68 -4.93 24.88
N GLU A 110 -1.45 -4.42 24.97
CA GLU A 110 -0.30 -5.00 24.30
C GLU A 110 -0.18 -6.48 24.61
N ARG A 111 0.14 -7.29 23.59
CA ARG A 111 0.19 -8.75 23.74
C ARG A 111 1.25 -9.38 22.87
N LYS A 112 1.76 -10.54 23.31
CA LYS A 112 2.74 -11.34 22.57
C LYS A 112 2.06 -12.52 21.88
N LEU A 113 2.50 -12.80 20.65
CA LEU A 113 2.08 -13.95 19.88
C LEU A 113 3.31 -14.79 19.52
N ALA A 114 3.31 -16.06 19.98
CA ALA A 114 4.41 -16.97 19.70
C ALA A 114 4.31 -17.59 18.30
N TYR A 115 5.45 -17.81 17.66
CA TYR A 115 5.59 -18.47 16.36
C TYR A 115 6.71 -19.52 16.37
N ASP A 116 6.61 -20.49 15.48
CA ASP A 116 7.70 -21.39 15.09
C ASP A 116 8.22 -20.98 13.68
N THR A 117 7.36 -20.37 12.87
CA THR A 117 7.70 -19.76 11.58
C THR A 117 6.95 -18.44 11.47
N LEU A 118 7.65 -17.37 11.11
CA LEU A 118 7.10 -16.03 10.92
C LEU A 118 7.23 -15.63 9.45
N VAL A 119 6.20 -15.03 8.89
CA VAL A 119 6.23 -14.44 7.54
C VAL A 119 5.85 -12.97 7.61
N MET A 120 6.76 -12.09 7.24
CA MET A 120 6.55 -10.65 7.14
C MET A 120 6.04 -10.31 5.74
N ALA A 121 4.80 -9.80 5.66
CA ALA A 121 4.08 -9.50 4.41
C ALA A 121 3.42 -8.10 4.47
N LEU A 122 4.09 -7.15 5.12
CA LEU A 122 3.55 -5.84 5.47
C LEU A 122 3.39 -4.86 4.30
N GLY A 123 3.91 -5.23 3.12
CA GLY A 123 3.86 -4.38 1.95
C GLY A 123 4.75 -3.14 2.08
N SER A 124 4.33 -2.04 1.46
CA SER A 124 5.04 -0.76 1.41
C SER A 124 4.14 0.40 1.80
N THR A 125 4.77 1.52 2.11
CA THR A 125 4.16 2.84 2.24
C THR A 125 4.83 3.80 1.26
N SER A 126 4.20 4.93 0.97
CA SER A 126 4.80 5.98 0.16
C SER A 126 6.08 6.52 0.81
N ASN A 127 7.04 6.88 -0.02
CA ASN A 127 8.30 7.49 0.42
C ASN A 127 8.26 8.99 0.12
N ASP A 128 8.25 9.78 1.17
CA ASP A 128 8.28 11.24 1.08
C ASP A 128 9.67 11.79 0.78
N PHE A 129 10.71 10.95 0.77
CA PHE A 129 12.12 11.32 0.60
C PHE A 129 12.58 12.44 1.55
N ASN A 130 11.90 12.62 2.69
CA ASN A 130 12.06 13.74 3.63
C ASN A 130 11.88 15.11 2.95
N THR A 131 11.05 15.20 1.93
CA THR A 131 10.74 16.44 1.23
C THR A 131 9.92 17.35 2.15
N PRO A 132 10.39 18.59 2.43
CA PRO A 132 9.72 19.49 3.36
C PRO A 132 8.27 19.75 2.99
N GLY A 133 7.37 19.74 3.99
CA GLY A 133 5.95 20.05 3.85
C GLY A 133 5.10 18.94 3.22
N VAL A 134 5.69 17.87 2.71
CA VAL A 134 4.94 16.77 2.06
C VAL A 134 4.04 16.03 3.05
N LYS A 135 4.53 15.75 4.26
CA LYS A 135 3.73 15.05 5.28
C LYS A 135 2.55 15.87 5.78
N GLU A 136 2.72 17.18 5.83
CA GLU A 136 1.75 18.14 6.34
C GLU A 136 0.68 18.49 5.29
N HIS A 137 1.08 18.63 4.02
CA HIS A 137 0.23 19.21 2.99
C HIS A 137 -0.21 18.23 1.91
N CYS A 138 0.43 17.06 1.79
CA CYS A 138 0.04 16.06 0.79
C CYS A 138 -0.71 14.87 1.41
N ILE A 139 -1.65 14.32 0.67
CA ILE A 139 -2.30 13.06 0.99
C ILE A 139 -1.53 11.92 0.33
N PHE A 140 -1.20 10.89 1.11
CA PHE A 140 -0.69 9.62 0.60
C PHE A 140 -1.86 8.68 0.30
N LEU A 141 -1.66 7.71 -0.62
CA LEU A 141 -2.68 6.70 -0.94
C LEU A 141 -2.17 5.29 -0.58
N ASP A 142 -1.81 5.10 0.69
CA ASP A 142 -1.26 3.84 1.18
C ASP A 142 -2.31 2.90 1.78
N ASN A 143 -3.45 3.43 2.17
CA ASN A 143 -4.50 2.72 2.87
C ASN A 143 -5.90 3.32 2.61
N PRO A 144 -6.98 2.58 2.94
CA PRO A 144 -8.36 3.02 2.70
C PRO A 144 -8.73 4.32 3.44
N HIS A 145 -8.19 4.55 4.64
CA HIS A 145 -8.47 5.78 5.39
C HIS A 145 -7.97 7.03 4.64
N GLN A 146 -6.77 6.97 4.07
CA GLN A 146 -6.22 8.07 3.27
C GLN A 146 -6.99 8.27 1.96
N ALA A 147 -7.43 7.19 1.31
CA ALA A 147 -8.26 7.26 0.12
C ALA A 147 -9.63 7.90 0.42
N ARG A 148 -10.28 7.53 1.52
CA ARG A 148 -11.54 8.18 1.97
C ARG A 148 -11.33 9.66 2.33
N ARG A 149 -10.23 9.99 2.99
CA ARG A 149 -9.88 11.39 3.30
C ARG A 149 -9.76 12.20 2.01
N PHE A 150 -9.02 11.69 1.03
CA PHE A 150 -8.90 12.33 -0.29
C PHE A 150 -10.27 12.51 -0.94
N HIS A 151 -11.11 11.47 -0.96
CA HIS A 151 -12.46 11.52 -1.52
C HIS A 151 -13.30 12.64 -0.87
N GLN A 152 -13.31 12.70 0.45
CA GLN A 152 -14.07 13.72 1.18
C GLN A 152 -13.55 15.15 0.89
N GLU A 153 -12.24 15.36 0.87
CA GLU A 153 -11.65 16.66 0.57
C GLU A 153 -11.95 17.06 -0.88
N MET A 154 -11.87 16.15 -1.84
CA MET A 154 -12.25 16.36 -3.23
C MET A 154 -13.73 16.78 -3.37
N LEU A 155 -14.65 16.07 -2.72
CA LEU A 155 -16.07 16.42 -2.74
C LEU A 155 -16.33 17.81 -2.12
N ASN A 156 -15.65 18.14 -1.04
CA ASN A 156 -15.75 19.45 -0.41
C ASN A 156 -15.28 20.58 -1.35
N LEU A 157 -14.20 20.36 -2.10
CA LEU A 157 -13.73 21.32 -3.11
C LEU A 157 -14.73 21.49 -4.25
N PHE A 158 -15.31 20.40 -4.75
CA PHE A 158 -16.34 20.45 -5.78
C PHE A 158 -17.61 21.17 -5.30
N LEU A 159 -18.02 20.97 -4.04
CA LEU A 159 -19.12 21.71 -3.44
C LEU A 159 -18.83 23.22 -3.36
N LYS A 160 -17.64 23.61 -2.91
CA LYS A 160 -17.21 25.02 -2.89
C LYS A 160 -17.23 25.62 -4.29
N TYR A 161 -16.71 24.90 -5.28
CA TYR A 161 -16.69 25.33 -6.67
C TYR A 161 -18.11 25.56 -7.22
N THR A 162 -19.01 24.58 -7.06
CA THR A 162 -20.38 24.68 -7.61
C THR A 162 -21.23 25.77 -6.94
N ASN A 163 -20.86 26.22 -5.74
CA ASN A 163 -21.53 27.28 -5.02
C ASN A 163 -20.79 28.64 -5.10
N ASN A 164 -19.92 28.83 -6.08
CA ASN A 164 -19.12 30.06 -6.29
C ASN A 164 -18.30 30.51 -5.08
N MET A 165 -17.96 29.57 -4.19
CA MET A 165 -17.12 29.83 -3.02
C MET A 165 -15.64 29.54 -3.28
N GLY A 166 -15.28 29.05 -4.49
CA GLY A 166 -13.90 28.77 -4.90
C GLY A 166 -13.27 30.01 -5.54
N ALA A 167 -12.02 30.32 -5.15
CA ALA A 167 -11.37 31.56 -5.47
C ALA A 167 -11.05 31.80 -6.97
N ASN A 168 -10.93 30.74 -7.79
CA ASN A 168 -10.38 30.89 -9.16
C ASN A 168 -11.12 30.10 -10.26
N GLY A 169 -12.36 29.72 -10.07
CA GLY A 169 -13.16 29.11 -11.15
C GLY A 169 -12.72 27.72 -11.59
N LYS A 170 -11.73 27.08 -10.93
CA LYS A 170 -11.28 25.70 -11.18
C LYS A 170 -10.76 25.06 -9.89
N VAL A 171 -10.89 23.74 -9.81
CA VAL A 171 -10.28 22.92 -8.76
C VAL A 171 -8.95 22.38 -9.28
N ASN A 172 -7.87 22.69 -8.59
CA ASN A 172 -6.51 22.32 -8.99
C ASN A 172 -6.06 21.13 -8.13
N ILE A 173 -5.77 20.00 -8.75
CA ILE A 173 -5.24 18.82 -8.07
C ILE A 173 -3.85 18.51 -8.61
N ALA A 174 -2.85 18.46 -7.74
CA ALA A 174 -1.49 18.07 -8.10
C ALA A 174 -1.18 16.67 -7.58
N ILE A 175 -0.62 15.82 -8.45
CA ILE A 175 -0.25 14.43 -8.15
C ILE A 175 1.24 14.29 -8.40
N VAL A 176 2.01 13.92 -7.38
CA VAL A 176 3.46 13.70 -7.48
C VAL A 176 3.74 12.21 -7.61
N GLY A 177 4.39 11.82 -8.70
CA GLY A 177 4.75 10.43 -9.01
C GLY A 177 4.03 9.88 -10.24
N GLY A 178 4.76 9.71 -11.33
CA GLY A 178 4.28 9.17 -12.61
C GLY A 178 4.25 7.65 -12.68
N GLY A 179 4.17 6.95 -11.53
CA GLY A 179 3.93 5.51 -11.46
C GLY A 179 2.47 5.14 -11.75
N ALA A 180 2.11 3.87 -11.61
CA ALA A 180 0.74 3.38 -11.88
C ALA A 180 -0.31 4.15 -11.08
N THR A 181 -0.13 4.30 -9.77
CA THR A 181 -1.07 5.00 -8.89
C THR A 181 -1.35 6.43 -9.35
N GLY A 182 -0.30 7.21 -9.65
CA GLY A 182 -0.48 8.60 -10.07
C GLY A 182 -1.14 8.73 -11.45
N VAL A 183 -0.78 7.85 -12.38
CA VAL A 183 -1.37 7.80 -13.73
C VAL A 183 -2.85 7.41 -13.67
N GLU A 184 -3.17 6.35 -12.93
CA GLU A 184 -4.53 5.84 -12.77
C GLU A 184 -5.43 6.85 -12.04
N LEU A 185 -4.94 7.45 -10.94
CA LEU A 185 -5.66 8.51 -10.24
C LEU A 185 -5.92 9.73 -11.14
N SER A 186 -4.92 10.16 -11.93
CA SER A 186 -5.06 11.28 -12.85
C SER A 186 -6.17 11.07 -13.88
N ALA A 187 -6.28 9.85 -14.40
CA ALA A 187 -7.32 9.50 -15.35
C ALA A 187 -8.70 9.38 -14.67
N GLU A 188 -8.75 8.74 -13.49
CA GLU A 188 -9.99 8.46 -12.78
C GLU A 188 -10.67 9.73 -12.23
N LEU A 189 -9.91 10.77 -11.88
CA LEU A 189 -10.46 12.05 -11.48
C LEU A 189 -11.38 12.69 -12.55
N HIS A 190 -11.03 12.56 -13.83
CA HIS A 190 -11.88 13.03 -14.92
C HIS A 190 -13.17 12.20 -15.07
N ASN A 191 -13.10 10.89 -14.79
CA ASN A 191 -14.29 10.03 -14.74
C ASN A 191 -15.19 10.39 -13.57
N ALA A 192 -14.61 10.65 -12.38
CA ALA A 192 -15.35 11.07 -11.19
C ALA A 192 -16.14 12.36 -11.43
N VAL A 193 -15.52 13.34 -12.08
CA VAL A 193 -16.22 14.60 -12.45
C VAL A 193 -17.43 14.33 -13.35
N LYS A 194 -17.29 13.47 -14.37
CA LYS A 194 -18.40 13.10 -15.26
C LYS A 194 -19.53 12.39 -14.50
N GLN A 195 -19.20 11.50 -13.58
CA GLN A 195 -20.18 10.80 -12.74
C GLN A 195 -20.92 11.77 -11.82
N LEU A 196 -20.20 12.64 -11.11
CA LEU A 196 -20.80 13.65 -10.24
C LEU A 196 -21.71 14.62 -11.01
N HIS A 197 -21.32 15.01 -12.22
CA HIS A 197 -22.19 15.79 -13.12
C HIS A 197 -23.51 15.04 -13.38
N SER A 198 -23.46 13.74 -13.67
CA SER A 198 -24.65 12.91 -13.92
C SER A 198 -25.54 12.76 -12.68
N TYR A 199 -24.95 12.84 -11.48
CA TYR A 199 -25.67 12.76 -10.19
C TYR A 199 -26.24 14.11 -9.72
N GLY A 200 -26.14 15.15 -10.52
CA GLY A 200 -26.79 16.45 -10.23
C GLY A 200 -25.89 17.62 -9.92
N TYR A 201 -24.56 17.43 -9.91
CA TYR A 201 -23.60 18.53 -9.82
C TYR A 201 -23.46 19.25 -11.17
N LYS A 202 -24.54 19.90 -11.66
CA LYS A 202 -24.66 20.43 -13.03
C LYS A 202 -23.60 21.46 -13.41
N GLY A 203 -22.99 22.16 -12.45
CA GLY A 203 -21.89 23.11 -12.69
C GLY A 203 -20.52 22.46 -12.79
N LEU A 204 -20.40 21.17 -12.47
CA LEU A 204 -19.13 20.45 -12.47
C LEU A 204 -18.88 19.81 -13.84
N THR A 205 -18.01 20.41 -14.62
CA THR A 205 -17.57 19.91 -15.94
C THR A 205 -16.07 19.58 -15.90
N ASN A 206 -15.57 18.89 -16.91
CA ASN A 206 -14.14 18.62 -17.01
C ASN A 206 -13.30 19.90 -17.05
N GLU A 207 -13.87 21.02 -17.49
CA GLU A 207 -13.22 22.34 -17.51
C GLU A 207 -13.05 22.93 -16.10
N ALA A 208 -13.86 22.43 -15.14
CA ALA A 208 -13.77 22.82 -13.73
C ALA A 208 -12.58 22.18 -13.00
N LEU A 209 -11.94 21.17 -13.59
CA LEU A 209 -10.86 20.40 -13.00
C LEU A 209 -9.55 20.63 -13.76
N ASN A 210 -8.51 21.02 -13.02
CA ASN A 210 -7.13 21.02 -13.50
C ASN A 210 -6.37 19.92 -12.75
N VAL A 211 -5.90 18.90 -13.46
CA VAL A 211 -5.01 17.87 -12.90
C VAL A 211 -3.60 18.08 -13.44
N THR A 212 -2.63 18.18 -12.53
CA THR A 212 -1.21 18.21 -12.87
C THR A 212 -0.53 16.98 -12.31
N LEU A 213 0.02 16.13 -13.19
CA LEU A 213 0.84 14.97 -12.82
C LEU A 213 2.31 15.34 -12.95
N VAL A 214 3.07 15.22 -11.85
CA VAL A 214 4.48 15.59 -11.77
C VAL A 214 5.34 14.35 -11.60
N GLU A 215 6.32 14.16 -12.48
CA GLU A 215 7.25 13.03 -12.47
C GLU A 215 8.70 13.55 -12.59
N ALA A 216 9.55 13.12 -11.65
CA ALA A 216 10.96 13.50 -11.65
C ALA A 216 11.78 12.84 -12.76
N GLY A 217 11.36 11.68 -13.22
CA GLY A 217 11.99 10.93 -14.29
C GLY A 217 11.65 11.46 -15.68
N GLU A 218 12.31 10.89 -16.68
CA GLU A 218 12.13 11.30 -18.11
C GLU A 218 10.74 10.96 -18.66
N ARG A 219 10.03 10.02 -18.04
CA ARG A 219 8.73 9.54 -18.53
C ARG A 219 7.88 8.95 -17.40
N ILE A 220 6.57 9.03 -17.56
CA ILE A 220 5.62 8.30 -16.69
C ILE A 220 5.71 6.79 -16.93
N LEU A 221 5.24 5.98 -15.98
CA LEU A 221 5.27 4.51 -16.04
C LEU A 221 6.67 3.97 -16.44
N PRO A 222 7.76 4.36 -15.76
CA PRO A 222 9.13 4.05 -16.19
C PRO A 222 9.41 2.53 -16.21
N ALA A 223 8.65 1.75 -15.45
CA ALA A 223 8.75 0.30 -15.39
C ALA A 223 8.10 -0.43 -16.57
N LEU A 224 7.40 0.28 -17.45
CA LEU A 224 6.78 -0.26 -18.66
C LEU A 224 7.60 0.11 -19.91
N PRO A 225 7.41 -0.60 -21.05
CA PRO A 225 8.08 -0.27 -22.30
C PRO A 225 7.80 1.19 -22.73
N PRO A 226 8.76 1.90 -23.37
CA PRO A 226 8.59 3.30 -23.80
C PRO A 226 7.33 3.55 -24.64
N ARG A 227 6.94 2.60 -25.47
CA ARG A 227 5.72 2.68 -26.28
C ARG A 227 4.46 2.80 -25.40
N ILE A 228 4.37 2.02 -24.32
CA ILE A 228 3.22 2.07 -23.40
C ILE A 228 3.22 3.36 -22.62
N SER A 229 4.38 3.79 -22.10
CA SER A 229 4.56 5.08 -21.43
C SER A 229 4.11 6.25 -22.32
N GLY A 230 4.54 6.28 -23.57
CA GLY A 230 4.14 7.31 -24.53
C GLY A 230 2.64 7.31 -24.85
N ALA A 231 2.05 6.11 -25.01
CA ALA A 231 0.60 5.98 -25.19
C ALA A 231 -0.18 6.51 -23.98
N ALA A 232 0.21 6.14 -22.75
CA ALA A 232 -0.42 6.64 -21.54
C ALA A 232 -0.28 8.17 -21.38
N HIS A 233 0.88 8.73 -21.69
CA HIS A 233 1.11 10.17 -21.70
C HIS A 233 0.13 10.88 -22.64
N ASN A 234 0.00 10.38 -23.88
CA ASN A 234 -0.91 10.96 -24.86
C ASN A 234 -2.38 10.88 -24.42
N GLU A 235 -2.81 9.75 -23.82
CA GLU A 235 -4.18 9.63 -23.32
C GLU A 235 -4.45 10.58 -22.14
N LEU A 236 -3.54 10.72 -21.18
CA LEU A 236 -3.68 11.71 -20.10
C LEU A 236 -3.77 13.14 -20.65
N THR A 237 -2.95 13.48 -21.62
CA THR A 237 -2.97 14.82 -22.26
C THR A 237 -4.29 15.07 -22.99
N LYS A 238 -4.87 14.07 -23.68
CA LYS A 238 -6.21 14.17 -24.29
C LYS A 238 -7.32 14.35 -23.26
N LEU A 239 -7.18 13.78 -22.06
CA LEU A 239 -8.10 13.98 -20.95
C LEU A 239 -8.01 15.40 -20.36
N GLY A 240 -6.95 16.15 -20.66
CA GLY A 240 -6.71 17.49 -20.12
C GLY A 240 -5.75 17.48 -18.91
N VAL A 241 -5.09 16.36 -18.62
CA VAL A 241 -4.06 16.28 -17.56
C VAL A 241 -2.79 16.97 -18.05
N ARG A 242 -2.26 17.92 -17.26
CA ARG A 242 -0.94 18.49 -17.45
C ARG A 242 0.12 17.52 -16.93
N VAL A 243 0.86 16.87 -17.81
CA VAL A 243 1.92 15.93 -17.44
C VAL A 243 3.28 16.63 -17.49
N LEU A 244 3.94 16.74 -16.33
CA LEU A 244 5.27 17.33 -16.17
C LEU A 244 6.27 16.22 -15.87
N THR A 245 7.10 15.86 -16.84
CA THR A 245 8.24 14.95 -16.66
C THR A 245 9.52 15.76 -16.41
N GLN A 246 10.58 15.09 -15.92
CA GLN A 246 11.86 15.73 -15.56
C GLN A 246 11.69 16.87 -14.54
N THR A 247 10.61 16.85 -13.78
CA THR A 247 10.24 17.89 -12.83
C THR A 247 10.30 17.34 -11.40
N MET A 248 11.26 17.81 -10.62
CA MET A 248 11.47 17.37 -9.24
C MET A 248 10.79 18.33 -8.27
N VAL A 249 9.90 17.84 -7.44
CA VAL A 249 9.32 18.59 -6.33
C VAL A 249 10.32 18.66 -5.18
N THR A 250 10.56 19.86 -4.66
CA THR A 250 11.52 20.13 -3.57
C THR A 250 10.87 20.48 -2.25
N SER A 251 9.63 20.95 -2.26
CA SER A 251 8.82 21.19 -1.07
C SER A 251 7.34 21.31 -1.41
N ALA A 252 6.49 21.22 -0.39
CA ALA A 252 5.07 21.50 -0.47
C ALA A 252 4.66 22.52 0.60
N ASP A 253 3.68 23.33 0.30
CA ASP A 253 3.00 24.22 1.26
C ASP A 253 1.48 24.11 1.11
N GLU A 254 0.72 24.91 1.86
CA GLU A 254 -0.76 24.88 1.85
C GLU A 254 -1.36 25.14 0.46
N GLY A 255 -0.68 25.91 -0.40
CA GLY A 255 -1.19 26.34 -1.71
C GLY A 255 -0.64 25.57 -2.89
N GLY A 256 0.38 24.70 -2.71
CA GLY A 256 0.96 23.99 -3.84
C GLY A 256 2.34 23.37 -3.62
N LEU A 257 2.99 23.12 -4.75
CA LEU A 257 4.28 22.42 -4.82
C LEU A 257 5.35 23.34 -5.41
N HIS A 258 6.53 23.34 -4.80
CA HIS A 258 7.72 24.00 -5.35
C HIS A 258 8.57 22.97 -6.08
N THR A 259 9.06 23.36 -7.26
CA THR A 259 9.94 22.51 -8.07
C THR A 259 11.39 22.98 -8.02
N LYS A 260 12.31 22.10 -8.38
CA LYS A 260 13.75 22.40 -8.43
C LYS A 260 14.07 23.53 -9.40
N ASP A 261 13.31 23.64 -10.48
CA ASP A 261 13.52 24.64 -11.54
C ASP A 261 12.85 25.97 -11.23
N GLY A 262 12.27 26.12 -10.03
CA GLY A 262 11.66 27.35 -9.53
C GLY A 262 10.20 27.55 -9.95
N GLU A 263 9.57 26.59 -10.60
CA GLU A 263 8.14 26.64 -10.88
C GLU A 263 7.34 26.38 -9.60
N TYR A 264 6.27 27.15 -9.39
CA TYR A 264 5.26 26.90 -8.37
C TYR A 264 4.01 26.31 -9.01
N ILE A 265 3.62 25.10 -8.59
CA ILE A 265 2.44 24.41 -9.07
C ILE A 265 1.34 24.62 -8.04
N GLN A 266 0.44 25.56 -8.31
CA GLN A 266 -0.71 25.84 -7.45
C GLN A 266 -1.64 24.62 -7.40
N ALA A 267 -2.07 24.23 -6.20
CA ALA A 267 -2.98 23.12 -5.99
C ALA A 267 -3.85 23.34 -4.76
N ASP A 268 -5.14 23.04 -4.89
CA ASP A 268 -6.12 23.00 -3.79
C ASP A 268 -6.08 21.66 -3.05
N LEU A 269 -5.56 20.61 -3.71
CA LEU A 269 -5.39 19.26 -3.15
C LEU A 269 -4.15 18.61 -3.77
N MET A 270 -3.32 18.05 -2.92
CA MET A 270 -2.05 17.44 -3.32
C MET A 270 -1.98 15.97 -2.92
N VAL A 271 -1.56 15.11 -3.85
CA VAL A 271 -1.33 13.68 -3.63
C VAL A 271 0.13 13.35 -3.84
N TRP A 272 0.73 12.65 -2.88
CA TRP A 272 2.07 12.13 -3.01
C TRP A 272 2.03 10.62 -3.26
N ALA A 273 2.28 10.22 -4.50
CA ALA A 273 2.32 8.85 -4.99
C ALA A 273 3.73 8.43 -5.47
N ALA A 274 4.76 9.22 -5.10
CA ALA A 274 6.14 9.00 -5.53
C ALA A 274 6.88 8.08 -4.57
N GLY A 275 7.56 7.09 -5.13
CA GLY A 275 8.42 6.17 -4.39
C GLY A 275 7.68 5.31 -3.38
N ILE A 276 8.36 4.26 -2.94
CA ILE A 276 7.89 3.40 -1.87
C ILE A 276 9.03 3.08 -0.91
N LYS A 277 8.68 2.77 0.34
CA LYS A 277 9.56 2.18 1.35
C LYS A 277 8.78 1.18 2.19
N ALA A 278 9.43 0.23 2.82
CA ALA A 278 8.79 -0.55 3.86
C ALA A 278 8.48 0.36 5.07
N PRO A 279 7.47 0.04 5.89
CA PRO A 279 7.11 0.85 7.05
C PRO A 279 8.31 1.20 7.94
N ASP A 280 8.37 2.42 8.46
CA ASP A 280 9.54 2.93 9.19
C ASP A 280 9.89 2.10 10.43
N PHE A 281 8.90 1.52 11.11
CA PHE A 281 9.14 0.66 12.27
C PHE A 281 9.86 -0.66 11.93
N MET A 282 9.92 -1.04 10.65
CA MET A 282 10.65 -2.23 10.20
C MET A 282 12.18 -2.04 10.19
N LYS A 283 12.64 -0.78 10.28
CA LYS A 283 14.07 -0.52 10.37
C LYS A 283 14.66 -1.25 11.57
N ASP A 284 15.59 -2.17 11.29
CA ASP A 284 16.28 -2.99 12.29
C ASP A 284 15.36 -3.80 13.24
N ILE A 285 14.10 -4.04 12.86
CA ILE A 285 13.13 -4.77 13.68
C ILE A 285 13.67 -6.14 14.12
N GLY A 286 13.68 -6.40 15.40
CA GLY A 286 14.21 -7.65 15.97
C GLY A 286 15.68 -7.91 15.62
N GLY A 287 16.46 -6.87 15.23
CA GLY A 287 17.85 -7.00 14.78
C GLY A 287 17.99 -7.69 13.42
N LEU A 288 16.92 -7.76 12.61
CA LEU A 288 16.96 -8.24 11.23
C LEU A 288 17.66 -7.22 10.33
N GLU A 289 18.26 -7.72 9.25
CA GLU A 289 18.93 -6.85 8.27
C GLU A 289 17.90 -6.15 7.37
N THR A 290 18.04 -4.83 7.21
CA THR A 290 17.20 -4.02 6.33
C THR A 290 18.07 -3.20 5.37
N ASN A 291 17.51 -2.92 4.19
CA ASN A 291 18.12 -2.01 3.23
C ASN A 291 17.76 -0.54 3.52
N ARG A 292 18.22 0.39 2.66
CA ARG A 292 18.01 1.84 2.84
C ARG A 292 16.55 2.30 2.86
N ILE A 293 15.62 1.48 2.35
CA ILE A 293 14.18 1.76 2.35
C ILE A 293 13.43 0.80 3.29
N ASN A 294 14.11 0.34 4.34
CA ASN A 294 13.59 -0.50 5.42
C ASN A 294 13.07 -1.89 5.00
N GLN A 295 13.33 -2.35 3.77
CA GLN A 295 12.96 -3.70 3.34
C GLN A 295 13.87 -4.73 4.01
N LEU A 296 13.29 -5.83 4.50
CA LEU A 296 14.04 -6.97 5.04
C LEU A 296 14.85 -7.64 3.94
N VAL A 297 16.15 -7.76 4.15
CA VAL A 297 17.05 -8.47 3.22
C VAL A 297 16.83 -9.96 3.35
N THR A 298 16.64 -10.63 2.21
CA THR A 298 16.35 -12.06 2.16
C THR A 298 17.32 -12.83 1.28
N GLU A 299 17.48 -14.10 1.60
CA GLU A 299 18.06 -15.09 0.72
C GLU A 299 17.12 -15.39 -0.46
N PRO A 300 17.57 -16.06 -1.52
CA PRO A 300 16.69 -16.49 -2.63
C PRO A 300 15.51 -17.38 -2.18
N THR A 301 15.63 -18.02 -1.03
CA THR A 301 14.56 -18.80 -0.39
C THR A 301 13.49 -17.94 0.28
N LEU A 302 13.66 -16.62 0.30
CA LEU A 302 12.84 -15.62 1.00
C LEU A 302 12.92 -15.70 2.54
N GLN A 303 13.86 -16.49 3.08
CA GLN A 303 14.23 -16.42 4.49
C GLN A 303 15.08 -15.16 4.73
N THR A 304 14.93 -14.53 5.89
CA THR A 304 15.78 -13.39 6.23
C THR A 304 17.22 -13.85 6.45
N THR A 305 18.20 -13.00 6.11
CA THR A 305 19.64 -13.32 6.21
C THR A 305 20.10 -13.67 7.63
N ARG A 306 19.39 -13.19 8.65
CA ARG A 306 19.78 -13.37 10.07
C ARG A 306 18.94 -14.36 10.84
N ASP A 307 17.85 -14.89 10.25
CA ASP A 307 16.97 -15.84 10.93
C ASP A 307 16.23 -16.72 9.92
N PRO A 308 16.52 -18.03 9.86
CA PRO A 308 15.92 -18.95 8.90
C PRO A 308 14.44 -19.30 9.21
N ASP A 309 13.94 -18.96 10.39
CA ASP A 309 12.53 -19.16 10.77
C ASP A 309 11.64 -17.97 10.41
N ILE A 310 12.25 -16.88 9.88
CA ILE A 310 11.56 -15.67 9.47
C ILE A 310 11.71 -15.47 7.96
N PHE A 311 10.57 -15.40 7.27
CA PHE A 311 10.46 -15.09 5.84
C PHE A 311 9.98 -13.66 5.65
N ALA A 312 10.32 -13.06 4.50
CA ALA A 312 9.72 -11.80 4.06
C ALA A 312 9.25 -11.91 2.59
N ILE A 313 8.07 -11.36 2.30
CA ILE A 313 7.45 -11.40 0.96
C ILE A 313 6.80 -10.07 0.59
N GLY A 314 6.67 -9.84 -0.71
CA GLY A 314 6.07 -8.62 -1.25
C GLY A 314 6.98 -7.41 -1.08
N ASP A 315 6.38 -6.22 -1.05
CA ASP A 315 7.12 -4.95 -1.12
C ASP A 315 8.01 -4.67 0.11
N CYS A 316 7.80 -5.36 1.23
CA CYS A 316 8.65 -5.24 2.41
C CYS A 316 9.89 -6.15 2.38
N ALA A 317 10.07 -6.94 1.33
CA ALA A 317 11.21 -7.83 1.13
C ALA A 317 12.18 -7.28 0.08
N SER A 318 13.48 -7.41 0.34
CA SER A 318 14.56 -7.12 -0.60
C SER A 318 15.23 -8.43 -1.00
N CYS A 319 14.75 -9.05 -2.07
CA CYS A 319 15.28 -10.29 -2.62
C CYS A 319 16.06 -10.00 -3.90
N ALA A 320 17.36 -10.36 -3.91
CA ALA A 320 18.20 -10.22 -5.10
C ALA A 320 17.81 -11.25 -6.17
N ARG A 321 17.90 -10.85 -7.45
CA ARG A 321 17.70 -11.75 -8.60
C ARG A 321 19.03 -12.28 -9.09
N PRO A 322 19.08 -13.53 -9.60
CA PRO A 322 20.31 -14.11 -10.15
C PRO A 322 20.90 -13.30 -11.32
N GLU A 323 20.05 -12.69 -12.13
CA GLU A 323 20.43 -11.86 -13.28
C GLU A 323 20.79 -10.41 -12.91
N GLY A 324 20.83 -10.10 -11.64
CA GLY A 324 21.10 -8.76 -11.08
C GLY A 324 19.84 -7.95 -10.78
N GLY A 325 19.99 -6.98 -9.90
CA GLY A 325 18.89 -6.17 -9.34
C GLY A 325 18.05 -6.92 -8.31
N PHE A 326 16.87 -6.39 -8.03
CA PHE A 326 15.97 -6.93 -7.02
C PHE A 326 14.62 -7.28 -7.62
N VAL A 327 13.87 -8.16 -6.94
CA VAL A 327 12.48 -8.45 -7.28
C VAL A 327 11.66 -7.17 -7.15
N PRO A 328 10.94 -6.75 -8.22
CA PRO A 328 10.21 -5.49 -8.18
C PRO A 328 9.00 -5.55 -7.24
N PRO A 329 8.68 -4.46 -6.53
CA PRO A 329 7.53 -4.38 -5.65
C PRO A 329 6.22 -4.31 -6.46
N ARG A 330 5.61 -5.47 -6.68
CA ARG A 330 4.37 -5.64 -7.44
C ARG A 330 3.54 -6.76 -6.84
N ALA A 331 2.22 -6.66 -6.93
CA ALA A 331 1.30 -7.70 -6.45
C ALA A 331 1.60 -9.07 -7.06
N GLN A 332 1.90 -9.15 -8.37
CA GLN A 332 2.26 -10.39 -9.04
C GLN A 332 3.54 -11.03 -8.44
N ALA A 333 4.56 -10.23 -8.12
CA ALA A 333 5.76 -10.71 -7.46
C ALA A 333 5.43 -11.24 -6.05
N ALA A 334 4.59 -10.54 -5.30
CA ALA A 334 4.14 -10.98 -3.98
C ALA A 334 3.41 -12.34 -4.03
N HIS A 335 2.59 -12.60 -5.05
CA HIS A 335 1.94 -13.91 -5.28
C HIS A 335 2.96 -15.02 -5.56
N GLN A 336 3.97 -14.75 -6.39
CA GLN A 336 5.04 -15.71 -6.68
C GLN A 336 5.89 -16.00 -5.43
N MET A 337 6.23 -14.96 -4.66
CA MET A 337 6.91 -15.11 -3.38
C MET A 337 6.09 -15.92 -2.38
N ALA A 338 4.78 -15.68 -2.27
CA ALA A 338 3.89 -16.45 -1.41
C ALA A 338 3.88 -17.94 -1.78
N SER A 339 3.85 -18.25 -3.09
CA SER A 339 3.92 -19.62 -3.60
C SER A 339 5.26 -20.31 -3.27
N LEU A 340 6.38 -19.59 -3.36
CA LEU A 340 7.69 -20.10 -2.99
C LEU A 340 7.80 -20.35 -1.49
N VAL A 341 7.36 -19.41 -0.65
CA VAL A 341 7.37 -19.58 0.82
C VAL A 341 6.45 -20.73 1.23
N LEU A 342 5.29 -20.88 0.60
CA LEU A 342 4.43 -22.06 0.81
C LEU A 342 5.18 -23.37 0.58
N HIS A 343 5.91 -23.47 -0.56
CA HIS A 343 6.70 -24.64 -0.91
C HIS A 343 7.79 -24.90 0.15
N ASN A 344 8.53 -23.87 0.56
CA ASN A 344 9.61 -23.98 1.52
C ASN A 344 9.10 -24.40 2.92
N ILE A 345 8.01 -23.81 3.40
CA ILE A 345 7.39 -24.21 4.68
C ILE A 345 6.94 -25.68 4.64
N LEU A 346 6.32 -26.13 3.54
CA LEU A 346 5.89 -27.50 3.38
C LEU A 346 7.07 -28.48 3.30
N ALA A 347 8.21 -28.08 2.72
CA ALA A 347 9.44 -28.86 2.71
C ALA A 347 10.05 -28.98 4.11
N GLN A 348 10.18 -27.85 4.83
CA GLN A 348 10.66 -27.84 6.22
C GLN A 348 9.81 -28.73 7.15
N MET A 349 8.49 -28.77 6.97
CA MET A 349 7.61 -29.65 7.75
C MET A 349 7.84 -31.13 7.46
N LYS A 350 8.45 -31.48 6.34
CA LYS A 350 8.84 -32.85 5.95
C LYS A 350 10.30 -33.17 6.29
N GLY A 351 11.03 -32.26 6.94
CA GLY A 351 12.45 -32.43 7.25
C GLY A 351 13.38 -32.32 6.04
N LYS A 352 12.95 -31.60 5.00
CA LYS A 352 13.71 -31.37 3.77
C LYS A 352 14.22 -29.94 3.71
#